data_a7cfd623398d74fa79b51dab234fcf94
#
_entry.id   a7cfd623398d74fa79b51dab234fcf94
#
_cell.length_a   1.000
_cell.length_b   1.000
_cell.length_c   1.000
_cell.angle_alpha   90.00
_cell.angle_beta   90.00
_cell.angle_gamma   90.00
#
_symmetry.space_group_name_H-M   'P 1'
#
loop_
_entity.id
_entity.type
_entity.pdbx_description
1 polymer ?
#
loop_
_entity_poly.entity_id
_entity_poly.type
_entity_poly.pdbx_seq_one_letter_code
_entity_poly.pdbx_strand_id
1 'polypeptide(L)'
;RIIGFALAAVAEGMTGFDMSRGVMNQPWTNSDHQPFMLAGIPAITPLGHLDKHMVETYHDFGDTFDLVNRVYLSESAGVVAILSHVLANDTTLPYLRRSDEETAAWLIEHGLDERLKRQGEWIFE
;
A
#
# COMPACT_ATOMS: atom_id res chain seq x y z
N ARG A 1 5.99 -12.42 -8.00
CA ARG A 1 7.45 -12.66 -8.11
C ARG A 1 8.28 -11.51 -7.53
N ILE A 2 8.00 -10.26 -7.90
CA ILE A 2 8.70 -9.04 -7.46
C ILE A 2 8.53 -8.80 -5.96
N ILE A 3 7.29 -8.85 -5.48
CA ILE A 3 6.96 -8.64 -4.07
C ILE A 3 7.64 -9.70 -3.21
N GLY A 4 7.72 -10.96 -3.68
CA GLY A 4 8.42 -12.02 -2.96
C GLY A 4 9.91 -11.73 -2.74
N PHE A 5 10.59 -11.15 -3.75
CA PHE A 5 11.99 -10.75 -3.63
C PHE A 5 12.18 -9.57 -2.64
N ALA A 6 11.34 -8.54 -2.76
CA ALA A 6 11.37 -7.40 -1.86
C ALA A 6 11.05 -7.79 -0.40
N LEU A 7 10.12 -8.74 -0.20
CA LEU A 7 9.79 -9.29 1.12
C LEU A 7 10.94 -10.13 1.71
N ALA A 8 11.65 -10.90 0.87
CA ALA A 8 12.85 -11.63 1.32
C ALA A 8 13.92 -10.67 1.81
N ALA A 9 14.15 -9.55 1.12
CA ALA A 9 15.09 -8.51 1.55
C ALA A 9 14.67 -7.86 2.88
N VAL A 10 13.39 -7.63 3.11
CA VAL A 10 12.89 -7.15 4.41
C VAL A 10 13.15 -8.19 5.50
N ALA A 11 12.88 -9.46 5.24
CA ALA A 11 13.10 -10.54 6.21
C ALA A 11 14.59 -10.72 6.57
N GLU A 12 15.50 -10.50 5.60
CA GLU A 12 16.94 -10.51 5.85
C GLU A 12 17.43 -9.28 6.63
N GLY A 13 16.88 -8.11 6.32
CA GLY A 13 17.29 -6.84 6.92
C GLY A 13 16.68 -6.56 8.29
N MET A 14 15.56 -7.20 8.62
CA MET A 14 14.81 -6.98 9.87
C MET A 14 14.50 -8.29 10.59
N THR A 15 15.38 -8.67 11.53
CA THR A 15 15.16 -9.86 12.35
C THR A 15 13.95 -9.70 13.27
N GLY A 16 13.07 -10.70 13.29
CA GLY A 16 11.87 -10.71 14.13
C GLY A 16 10.65 -10.01 13.55
N PHE A 17 10.72 -9.53 12.30
CA PHE A 17 9.56 -8.94 11.63
C PHE A 17 8.62 -10.05 11.13
N ASP A 18 7.36 -10.00 11.58
CA ASP A 18 6.35 -10.99 11.18
C ASP A 18 5.70 -10.64 9.85
N MET A 19 6.05 -11.37 8.81
CA MET A 19 5.47 -11.26 7.46
C MET A 19 4.43 -12.36 7.16
N SER A 20 3.93 -13.05 8.18
CA SER A 20 3.01 -14.20 8.03
C SER A 20 1.70 -13.86 7.31
N ARG A 21 1.27 -12.60 7.32
CA ARG A 21 0.06 -12.15 6.62
C ARG A 21 0.20 -12.08 5.10
N GLY A 22 1.43 -12.20 4.58
CA GLY A 22 1.69 -12.26 3.15
C GLY A 22 1.33 -10.98 2.40
N VAL A 23 0.97 -11.14 1.12
CA VAL A 23 0.66 -10.03 0.22
C VAL A 23 -0.76 -10.18 -0.30
N MET A 24 -1.52 -9.10 -0.25
CA MET A 24 -2.82 -9.00 -0.88
C MET A 24 -2.69 -8.18 -2.17
N ASN A 25 -3.22 -8.68 -3.27
CA ASN A 25 -3.30 -7.94 -4.53
C ASN A 25 -4.75 -7.52 -4.75
N GLN A 26 -5.12 -6.42 -4.13
CA GLN A 26 -6.48 -5.88 -4.25
C GLN A 26 -6.43 -4.35 -4.28
N PRO A 27 -7.31 -3.70 -5.08
CA PRO A 27 -7.44 -2.25 -5.06
C PRO A 27 -8.18 -1.79 -3.81
N TRP A 28 -7.85 -0.60 -3.35
CA TRP A 28 -8.62 0.11 -2.33
C TRP A 28 -8.50 1.62 -2.56
N THR A 29 -9.36 2.41 -1.93
CA THR A 29 -9.50 3.84 -2.18
C THR A 29 -9.30 4.66 -0.91
N ASN A 30 -9.23 5.98 -1.05
CA ASN A 30 -9.12 6.95 0.04
C ASN A 30 -7.76 6.97 0.73
N SER A 31 -6.67 6.88 -0.04
CA SER A 31 -5.31 7.14 0.43
C SER A 31 -4.41 7.56 -0.73
N ASP A 32 -3.22 8.02 -0.45
CA ASP A 32 -2.29 8.67 -1.38
C ASP A 32 -1.87 7.79 -2.58
N HIS A 33 -2.03 6.48 -2.49
CA HIS A 33 -1.78 5.56 -3.61
C HIS A 33 -2.88 5.61 -4.69
N GLN A 34 -4.07 6.14 -4.39
CA GLN A 34 -5.22 6.10 -5.30
C GLN A 34 -4.96 6.78 -6.66
N PRO A 35 -4.41 7.99 -6.74
CA PRO A 35 -4.14 8.61 -8.04
C PRO A 35 -3.15 7.80 -8.89
N PHE A 36 -2.17 7.14 -8.28
CA PHE A 36 -1.26 6.24 -8.99
C PHE A 36 -1.98 4.99 -9.49
N MET A 37 -2.81 4.38 -8.66
CA MET A 37 -3.63 3.24 -9.01
C MET A 37 -4.57 3.56 -10.18
N LEU A 38 -5.25 4.70 -10.15
CA LEU A 38 -6.12 5.17 -11.25
C LEU A 38 -5.33 5.43 -12.54
N ALA A 39 -4.09 5.86 -12.44
CA ALA A 39 -3.19 6.00 -13.58
C ALA A 39 -2.58 4.66 -14.06
N GLY A 40 -3.02 3.52 -13.54
CA GLY A 40 -2.52 2.20 -13.89
C GLY A 40 -1.12 1.88 -13.35
N ILE A 41 -0.60 2.70 -12.45
CA ILE A 41 0.74 2.55 -11.87
C ILE A 41 0.63 1.63 -10.64
N PRO A 42 1.42 0.54 -10.57
CA PRO A 42 1.47 -0.31 -9.39
C PRO A 42 1.88 0.47 -8.13
N ALA A 43 1.12 0.30 -7.06
CA ALA A 43 1.43 0.87 -5.76
C ALA A 43 1.52 -0.24 -4.71
N ILE A 44 2.39 -0.07 -3.73
CA ILE A 44 2.56 -0.99 -2.59
C ILE A 44 2.29 -0.21 -1.33
N THR A 45 1.37 -0.72 -0.52
CA THR A 45 1.06 -0.14 0.79
C THR A 45 1.44 -1.15 1.88
N PRO A 46 2.45 -0.86 2.70
CA PRO A 46 2.70 -1.62 3.91
C PRO A 46 1.53 -1.43 4.89
N LEU A 47 0.95 -2.52 5.36
CA LEU A 47 -0.12 -2.49 6.35
C LEU A 47 0.43 -2.88 7.71
N GLY A 48 0.36 -1.97 8.66
CA GLY A 48 0.66 -2.20 10.07
C GLY A 48 -0.58 -2.65 10.86
N HIS A 49 -0.34 -3.14 12.06
CA HIS A 49 -1.41 -3.36 13.03
C HIS A 49 -1.65 -2.06 13.81
N LEU A 50 -2.90 -1.65 13.91
CA LEU A 50 -3.32 -0.56 14.78
C LEU A 50 -4.10 -1.13 15.96
N ASP A 51 -3.73 -0.77 17.16
CA ASP A 51 -4.49 -1.11 18.35
C ASP A 51 -5.86 -0.43 18.32
N LYS A 52 -6.84 -1.04 18.97
CA LYS A 52 -8.23 -0.56 18.94
C LYS A 52 -8.37 0.92 19.33
N HIS A 53 -7.67 1.36 20.38
CA HIS A 53 -7.73 2.75 20.84
C HIS A 53 -7.10 3.73 19.83
N MET A 54 -6.10 3.31 19.06
CA MET A 54 -5.51 4.13 17.99
C MET A 54 -6.47 4.28 16.81
N VAL A 55 -7.26 3.23 16.52
CA VAL A 55 -8.32 3.31 15.50
C VAL A 55 -9.43 4.26 15.92
N GLU A 56 -9.77 4.31 17.21
CA GLU A 56 -10.82 5.20 17.76
C GLU A 56 -10.42 6.68 17.70
N THR A 57 -9.12 6.99 17.71
CA THR A 57 -8.59 8.37 17.62
C THR A 57 -8.15 8.76 16.21
N TYR A 58 -8.04 7.80 15.30
CA TYR A 58 -7.54 8.00 13.95
C TYR A 58 -8.37 9.05 13.19
N HIS A 59 -7.70 10.08 12.66
CA HIS A 59 -8.30 11.23 12.01
C HIS A 59 -9.23 12.08 12.91
N ASP A 60 -9.05 12.05 14.23
CA ASP A 60 -9.78 12.86 15.18
C ASP A 60 -8.83 13.74 16.03
N PHE A 61 -9.37 14.64 16.81
CA PHE A 61 -8.60 15.51 17.75
C PHE A 61 -7.80 14.71 18.79
N GLY A 62 -8.19 13.47 19.06
CA GLY A 62 -7.45 12.57 19.91
C GLY A 62 -6.21 11.94 19.28
N ASP A 63 -5.98 12.12 17.96
CA ASP A 63 -4.80 11.62 17.26
C ASP A 63 -3.61 12.53 17.51
N THR A 64 -2.98 12.36 18.67
CA THR A 64 -1.90 13.21 19.14
C THR A 64 -0.55 12.50 19.12
N PHE A 65 0.55 13.27 19.08
CA PHE A 65 1.89 12.73 18.93
C PHE A 65 2.33 11.76 20.06
N ASP A 66 1.78 11.89 21.24
CA ASP A 66 2.07 11.00 22.38
C ASP A 66 1.52 9.57 22.18
N LEU A 67 0.59 9.37 21.27
CA LEU A 67 0.13 8.04 20.86
C LEU A 67 1.11 7.30 19.93
N VAL A 68 2.09 8.00 19.37
CA VAL A 68 3.04 7.41 18.43
C VAL A 68 3.98 6.45 19.15
N ASN A 69 3.86 5.16 18.84
CA ASN A 69 4.81 4.16 19.29
C ASN A 69 6.09 4.25 18.47
N ARG A 70 7.18 4.70 19.10
CA ARG A 70 8.48 4.90 18.43
C ARG A 70 9.08 3.62 17.85
N VAL A 71 8.84 2.48 18.49
CA VAL A 71 9.32 1.17 18.00
C VAL A 71 8.62 0.84 16.69
N TYR A 72 7.29 0.88 16.68
CA TYR A 72 6.50 0.60 15.47
C TYR A 72 6.79 1.57 14.33
N LEU A 73 6.99 2.86 14.65
CA LEU A 73 7.36 3.85 13.65
C LEU A 73 8.73 3.53 13.04
N SER A 74 9.72 3.17 13.86
CA SER A 74 11.06 2.82 13.39
C SER A 74 11.05 1.54 12.55
N GLU A 75 10.30 0.52 12.95
CA GLU A 75 10.13 -0.72 12.18
C GLU A 75 9.46 -0.45 10.83
N SER A 76 8.38 0.33 10.81
CA SER A 76 7.70 0.73 9.59
C SER A 76 8.62 1.51 8.65
N ALA A 77 9.40 2.45 9.19
CA ALA A 77 10.39 3.19 8.41
C ALA A 77 11.47 2.28 7.81
N GLY A 78 11.94 1.29 8.58
CA GLY A 78 12.89 0.27 8.11
C GLY A 78 12.33 -0.56 6.96
N VAL A 79 11.11 -1.05 7.10
CA VAL A 79 10.41 -1.80 6.03
C VAL A 79 10.29 -0.97 4.76
N VAL A 80 9.80 0.26 4.88
CA VAL A 80 9.63 1.17 3.73
C VAL A 80 10.97 1.48 3.07
N ALA A 81 12.02 1.71 3.85
CA ALA A 81 13.35 1.99 3.32
C ALA A 81 13.92 0.80 2.52
N ILE A 82 13.81 -0.42 3.05
CA ILE A 82 14.27 -1.63 2.35
C ILE A 82 13.46 -1.87 1.07
N LEU A 83 12.12 -1.80 1.15
CA LEU A 83 11.25 -1.97 -0.02
C LEU A 83 11.58 -0.93 -1.10
N SER A 84 11.70 0.33 -0.74
CA SER A 84 12.03 1.41 -1.66
C SER A 84 13.39 1.21 -2.30
N HIS A 85 14.41 0.83 -1.51
CA HIS A 85 15.76 0.57 -2.03
C HIS A 85 15.76 -0.59 -3.02
N VAL A 86 15.15 -1.71 -2.68
CA VAL A 86 15.09 -2.90 -3.55
C VAL A 86 14.36 -2.59 -4.84
N LEU A 87 13.17 -1.96 -4.74
CA LEU A 87 12.36 -1.64 -5.91
C LEU A 87 13.03 -0.62 -6.82
N ALA A 88 13.69 0.40 -6.26
CA ALA A 88 14.36 1.43 -7.05
C ALA A 88 15.63 0.93 -7.78
N ASN A 89 16.26 -0.11 -7.27
CA ASN A 89 17.52 -0.64 -7.85
C ASN A 89 17.32 -1.91 -8.68
N ASP A 90 16.15 -2.52 -8.67
CA ASP A 90 15.90 -3.71 -9.49
C ASP A 90 15.56 -3.31 -10.92
N THR A 91 16.51 -3.53 -11.82
CA THR A 91 16.36 -3.28 -13.27
C THR A 91 15.56 -4.37 -14.01
N THR A 92 15.19 -5.44 -13.32
CA THR A 92 14.45 -6.58 -13.90
C THR A 92 12.95 -6.51 -13.62
N LEU A 93 12.51 -5.51 -12.87
CA LEU A 93 11.10 -5.29 -12.57
C LEU A 93 10.31 -5.04 -13.86
N PRO A 94 9.34 -5.89 -14.21
CA PRO A 94 8.43 -5.58 -15.30
C PRO A 94 7.47 -4.48 -14.82
N TYR A 95 7.85 -3.22 -14.97
CA TYR A 95 6.96 -2.09 -14.76
C TYR A 95 5.95 -2.04 -15.91
N LEU A 96 4.95 -2.88 -15.84
CA LEU A 96 3.81 -2.80 -16.75
C LEU A 96 2.77 -1.89 -16.10
N ARG A 97 2.77 -0.63 -16.52
CA ARG A 97 1.62 0.24 -16.33
C ARG A 97 0.43 -0.41 -17.05
N ARG A 98 -0.67 -0.60 -16.35
CA ARG A 98 -1.93 -1.02 -16.98
C ARG A 98 -2.42 0.07 -17.93
N SER A 99 -3.08 -0.32 -19.01
CA SER A 99 -3.86 0.63 -19.81
C SER A 99 -5.07 1.12 -19.01
N ASP A 100 -5.72 2.15 -19.52
CA ASP A 100 -6.93 2.70 -18.89
C ASP A 100 -8.05 1.65 -18.89
N GLU A 101 -8.20 0.88 -19.98
CA GLU A 101 -9.17 -0.21 -20.09
C GLU A 101 -8.88 -1.35 -19.11
N GLU A 102 -7.60 -1.75 -18.97
CA GLU A 102 -7.18 -2.78 -18.02
C GLU A 102 -7.41 -2.33 -16.57
N THR A 103 -7.17 -1.05 -16.29
CA THR A 103 -7.38 -0.46 -14.98
C THR A 103 -8.87 -0.39 -14.64
N ALA A 104 -9.69 0.09 -15.57
CA ALA A 104 -11.14 0.13 -15.41
C ALA A 104 -11.73 -1.27 -15.18
N ALA A 105 -11.35 -2.24 -15.99
CA ALA A 105 -11.80 -3.62 -15.86
C ALA A 105 -11.43 -4.22 -14.48
N TRP A 106 -10.21 -3.99 -14.02
CA TRP A 106 -9.75 -4.45 -12.71
C TRP A 106 -10.50 -3.80 -11.54
N LEU A 107 -10.80 -2.50 -11.62
CA LEU A 107 -11.59 -1.79 -10.61
C LEU A 107 -13.04 -2.26 -10.57
N ILE A 108 -13.64 -2.53 -11.74
CA ILE A 108 -14.98 -3.10 -11.85
C ILE A 108 -15.02 -4.51 -11.24
N GLU A 109 -14.08 -5.38 -11.58
CA GLU A 109 -13.95 -6.72 -11.01
C GLU A 109 -13.93 -6.71 -9.47
N HIS A 110 -13.34 -5.67 -8.88
CA HIS A 110 -13.24 -5.51 -7.43
C HIS A 110 -14.35 -4.62 -6.81
N GLY A 111 -15.35 -4.21 -7.61
CA GLY A 111 -16.53 -3.48 -7.15
C GLY A 111 -16.26 -2.04 -6.68
N LEU A 112 -15.21 -1.40 -7.20
CA LEU A 112 -14.85 -0.03 -6.85
C LEU A 112 -15.42 1.04 -7.80
N ASP A 113 -15.92 0.65 -8.96
CA ASP A 113 -16.40 1.57 -9.99
C ASP A 113 -17.57 2.43 -9.50
N GLU A 114 -18.60 1.84 -8.90
CA GLU A 114 -19.75 2.57 -8.39
C GLU A 114 -19.40 3.55 -7.26
N ARG A 115 -18.42 3.20 -6.43
CA ARG A 115 -17.91 4.09 -5.39
C ARG A 115 -17.20 5.28 -5.99
N LEU A 116 -16.27 5.05 -6.90
CA LEU A 116 -15.49 6.10 -7.57
C LEU A 116 -16.38 7.02 -8.40
N LYS A 117 -17.39 6.48 -9.09
CA LYS A 117 -18.40 7.29 -9.81
C LYS A 117 -19.15 8.23 -8.88
N ARG A 118 -19.63 7.72 -7.73
CA ARG A 118 -20.32 8.55 -6.72
C ARG A 118 -19.44 9.64 -6.11
N GLN A 119 -18.14 9.39 -6.02
CA GLN A 119 -17.16 10.36 -5.52
C GLN A 119 -16.71 11.37 -6.61
N GLY A 120 -17.10 11.17 -7.88
CA GLY A 120 -16.63 11.97 -9.01
C GLY A 120 -15.17 11.71 -9.39
N GLU A 121 -14.65 10.55 -8.99
CA GLU A 121 -13.25 10.15 -9.17
C GLU A 121 -13.06 9.07 -10.25
N TRP A 122 -14.14 8.60 -10.86
CA TRP A 122 -14.07 7.70 -12.00
C TRP A 122 -13.63 8.45 -13.24
N ILE A 123 -12.44 8.14 -13.74
CA ILE A 123 -11.78 8.85 -14.86
C ILE A 123 -11.82 8.08 -16.18
N PHE A 124 -12.42 6.90 -16.19
CA PHE A 124 -12.49 6.03 -17.36
C PHE A 124 -13.82 6.23 -18.10
N GLU A 125 -13.78 6.16 -19.46
CA GLU A 125 -14.95 6.24 -20.32
C GLU A 125 -15.77 4.94 -20.38
#